data_68bedf44f39631ddb1970cf793e74f13
#
_entry.id   68bedf44f39631ddb1970cf793e74f13
#
_cell.length_a   1.000
_cell.length_b   1.000
_cell.length_c   1.000
_cell.angle_alpha   90.00
_cell.angle_beta   90.00
_cell.angle_gamma   90.00
#
_symmetry.space_group_name_H-M   'P 1'
#
loop_
_entity.id
_entity.type
_entity.pdbx_description
1 polymer ?
#
loop_
_entity_poly.entity_id
_entity_poly.type
_entity_poly.pdbx_seq_one_letter_code
_entity_poly.pdbx_strand_id
1 'polypeptide(L)'
;MYKRQNQVTAVVYNFVDMLSHARTEMEVLKELAEDEAAYRSLTLSWFEHSALKDLLNLMAERGARVIITTDHGTVRVVNPLQVKGERSTNTNLRYKVGRNLGYGGGDVFAIRQPEEAGLPRPM
;
A
#
# COMPACT_ATOMS: atom_id res chain seq x y z
N MET A 1 -21.94 -19.30 -31.79
CA MET A 1 -20.56 -19.12 -31.27
C MET A 1 -20.66 -18.67 -29.82
N TYR A 2 -20.58 -19.60 -28.85
CA TYR A 2 -20.65 -19.25 -27.43
C TYR A 2 -19.36 -18.56 -27.04
N LYS A 3 -19.40 -17.26 -26.71
CA LYS A 3 -18.29 -16.58 -26.06
C LYS A 3 -18.09 -17.25 -24.70
N ARG A 4 -16.91 -17.80 -24.45
CA ARG A 4 -16.52 -18.22 -23.10
C ARG A 4 -16.66 -17.02 -22.19
N GLN A 5 -17.60 -17.07 -21.25
CA GLN A 5 -17.67 -16.09 -20.19
C GLN A 5 -16.48 -16.33 -19.28
N ASN A 6 -15.72 -15.29 -18.97
CA ASN A 6 -14.66 -15.38 -17.99
C ASN A 6 -15.28 -15.71 -16.63
N GLN A 7 -14.76 -16.72 -15.97
CA GLN A 7 -15.23 -17.11 -14.63
C GLN A 7 -14.79 -16.11 -13.56
N VAL A 8 -13.73 -15.36 -13.83
CA VAL A 8 -13.17 -14.34 -12.94
C VAL A 8 -12.83 -13.10 -13.76
N THR A 9 -13.20 -11.95 -13.24
CA THR A 9 -12.78 -10.64 -13.76
C THR A 9 -12.10 -9.88 -12.63
N ALA A 10 -10.91 -9.36 -12.87
CA ALA A 10 -10.21 -8.48 -11.95
C ALA A 10 -10.29 -7.03 -12.44
N VAL A 11 -10.58 -6.12 -11.52
CA VAL A 11 -10.62 -4.68 -11.75
C VAL A 11 -9.71 -4.01 -10.73
N VAL A 12 -8.85 -3.11 -11.18
CA VAL A 12 -7.90 -2.38 -10.33
C VAL A 12 -8.29 -0.91 -10.31
N TYR A 13 -8.40 -0.36 -9.10
CA TYR A 13 -8.62 1.06 -8.86
C TYR A 13 -7.46 1.63 -8.05
N ASN A 14 -6.66 2.50 -8.66
CA ASN A 14 -5.44 3.05 -8.06
C ASN A 14 -5.68 4.33 -7.24
N PHE A 15 -6.92 4.80 -7.10
CA PHE A 15 -7.19 6.09 -6.47
C PHE A 15 -6.67 6.18 -5.03
N VAL A 16 -6.94 5.18 -4.20
CA VAL A 16 -6.54 5.18 -2.79
C VAL A 16 -5.03 5.15 -2.65
N ASP A 17 -4.35 4.37 -3.47
CA ASP A 17 -2.89 4.31 -3.52
C ASP A 17 -2.30 5.65 -3.99
N MET A 18 -2.80 6.21 -5.07
CA MET A 18 -2.40 7.54 -5.56
C MET A 18 -2.63 8.63 -4.52
N LEU A 19 -3.74 8.62 -3.80
CA LEU A 19 -4.04 9.57 -2.73
C LEU A 19 -3.04 9.41 -1.57
N SER A 20 -2.68 8.19 -1.22
CA SER A 20 -1.70 7.88 -0.18
C SER A 20 -0.31 8.42 -0.54
N HIS A 21 0.13 8.24 -1.78
CA HIS A 21 1.38 8.80 -2.28
C HIS A 21 1.35 10.33 -2.35
N ALA A 22 0.29 10.89 -2.91
CA ALA A 22 0.14 12.33 -3.05
C ALA A 22 0.10 13.06 -1.70
N ARG A 23 -0.47 12.45 -0.65
CA ARG A 23 -0.44 12.96 0.73
C ARG A 23 0.99 13.13 1.26
N THR A 24 1.93 12.30 0.83
CA THR A 24 3.33 12.40 1.26
C THR A 24 4.16 13.37 0.41
N GLU A 25 3.76 13.62 -0.82
CA GLU A 25 4.53 14.36 -1.81
C GLU A 25 4.03 15.79 -2.06
N MET A 26 2.71 16.02 -1.91
CA MET A 26 2.08 17.31 -2.21
C MET A 26 1.65 18.03 -0.93
N GLU A 27 2.18 19.24 -0.73
CA GLU A 27 1.90 20.08 0.44
C GLU A 27 0.41 20.36 0.64
N VAL A 28 -0.30 20.69 -0.44
CA VAL A 28 -1.75 20.94 -0.42
C VAL A 28 -2.54 19.72 0.08
N LEU A 29 -2.13 18.52 -0.31
CA LEU A 29 -2.79 17.29 0.15
C LEU A 29 -2.40 16.91 1.58
N LYS A 30 -1.22 17.30 2.04
CA LYS A 30 -0.86 17.19 3.46
C LYS A 30 -1.78 18.02 4.33
N GLU A 31 -2.08 19.27 3.94
CA GLU A 31 -3.01 20.16 4.65
C GLU A 31 -4.45 19.62 4.61
N LEU A 32 -4.93 19.17 3.44
CA LEU A 32 -6.30 18.65 3.26
C LEU A 32 -6.53 17.30 3.93
N ALA A 33 -5.49 16.50 4.10
CA ALA A 33 -5.54 15.18 4.72
C ALA A 33 -4.54 15.09 5.89
N GLU A 34 -4.53 16.09 6.76
CA GLU A 34 -3.60 16.22 7.87
C GLU A 34 -3.68 15.03 8.82
N ASP A 35 -4.88 14.53 9.06
CA ASP A 35 -5.11 13.38 9.91
C ASP A 35 -5.78 12.21 9.18
N GLU A 36 -5.91 11.09 9.89
CA GLU A 36 -6.57 9.88 9.39
C GLU A 36 -8.06 10.09 9.10
N ALA A 37 -8.74 10.96 9.85
CA ALA A 37 -10.16 11.21 9.66
C ALA A 37 -10.39 11.99 8.35
N ALA A 38 -9.59 13.00 8.08
CA ALA A 38 -9.62 13.75 6.82
C ALA A 38 -9.30 12.85 5.61
N TYR A 39 -8.27 12.01 5.72
CA TYR A 39 -7.92 11.05 4.68
C TYR A 39 -9.07 10.07 4.36
N ARG A 40 -9.72 9.53 5.38
CA ARG A 40 -10.88 8.64 5.20
C ARG A 40 -12.07 9.37 4.61
N SER A 41 -12.31 10.63 5.00
CA SER A 41 -13.37 11.46 4.46
C SER A 41 -13.19 11.71 2.97
N LEU A 42 -11.98 12.04 2.52
CA LEU A 42 -11.66 12.18 1.10
C LEU A 42 -11.86 10.88 0.33
N THR A 43 -11.42 9.76 0.89
CA THR A 43 -11.60 8.43 0.27
C THR A 43 -13.09 8.08 0.16
N LEU A 44 -13.88 8.34 1.20
CA LEU A 44 -15.31 8.09 1.21
C LEU A 44 -16.03 8.95 0.18
N SER A 45 -15.74 10.25 0.14
CA SER A 45 -16.32 11.18 -0.83
C SER A 45 -16.03 10.76 -2.26
N TRP A 46 -14.78 10.38 -2.54
CA TRP A 46 -14.45 9.82 -3.84
C TRP A 46 -15.25 8.56 -4.15
N PHE A 47 -15.31 7.62 -3.21
CA PHE A 47 -16.01 6.35 -3.42
C PHE A 47 -17.50 6.59 -3.74
N GLU A 48 -18.14 7.47 -3.01
CA GLU A 48 -19.57 7.79 -3.18
C GLU A 48 -19.91 8.34 -4.58
N HIS A 49 -18.95 8.98 -5.24
CA HIS A 49 -19.11 9.57 -6.57
C HIS A 49 -18.34 8.82 -7.66
N SER A 50 -17.82 7.63 -7.35
CA SER A 50 -16.97 6.88 -8.26
C SER A 50 -17.75 5.83 -9.07
N ALA A 51 -17.25 5.53 -10.25
CA ALA A 51 -17.71 4.40 -11.04
C ALA A 51 -17.53 3.04 -10.33
N LEU A 52 -16.68 2.97 -9.30
CA LEU A 52 -16.53 1.76 -8.48
C LEU A 52 -17.80 1.46 -7.69
N LYS A 53 -18.44 2.48 -7.09
CA LYS A 53 -19.72 2.33 -6.38
C LYS A 53 -20.80 1.85 -7.33
N ASP A 54 -20.89 2.45 -8.52
CA ASP A 54 -21.87 2.03 -9.53
C ASP A 54 -21.67 0.59 -9.97
N LEU A 55 -20.40 0.20 -10.17
CA LEU A 55 -20.05 -1.18 -10.49
C LEU A 55 -20.46 -2.15 -9.38
N LEU A 56 -20.21 -1.82 -8.11
CA LEU A 56 -20.58 -2.66 -6.98
C LEU A 56 -22.11 -2.80 -6.85
N ASN A 57 -22.85 -1.72 -7.05
CA ASN A 57 -24.30 -1.76 -7.08
C ASN A 57 -24.81 -2.69 -8.20
N LEU A 58 -24.29 -2.53 -9.41
CA LEU A 58 -24.63 -3.40 -10.53
C LEU A 58 -24.31 -4.88 -10.26
N MET A 59 -23.18 -5.16 -9.60
CA MET A 59 -22.82 -6.53 -9.23
C MET A 59 -23.76 -7.10 -8.17
N ALA A 60 -24.16 -6.29 -7.20
CA ALA A 60 -25.15 -6.68 -6.19
C ALA A 60 -26.51 -7.01 -6.81
N GLU A 61 -27.01 -6.16 -7.71
CA GLU A 61 -28.26 -6.40 -8.46
C GLU A 61 -28.23 -7.71 -9.27
N ARG A 62 -27.06 -8.07 -9.79
CA ARG A 62 -26.85 -9.30 -10.56
C ARG A 62 -26.54 -10.53 -9.72
N GLY A 63 -26.50 -10.40 -8.39
CA GLY A 63 -26.13 -11.48 -7.49
C GLY A 63 -24.72 -12.00 -7.69
N ALA A 64 -23.81 -11.16 -8.21
CA ALA A 64 -22.43 -11.54 -8.44
C ALA A 64 -21.65 -11.63 -7.12
N ARG A 65 -20.72 -12.60 -7.02
CA ARG A 65 -19.80 -12.67 -5.91
C ARG A 65 -18.65 -11.70 -6.13
N VAL A 66 -18.44 -10.77 -5.20
CA VAL A 66 -17.38 -9.77 -5.25
C VAL A 66 -16.39 -10.02 -4.13
N ILE A 67 -15.09 -9.94 -4.45
CA ILE A 67 -13.99 -9.96 -3.48
C ILE A 67 -13.29 -8.62 -3.62
N ILE A 68 -13.24 -7.86 -2.52
CA ILE A 68 -12.48 -6.60 -2.45
C ILE A 68 -11.22 -6.88 -1.67
N THR A 69 -10.08 -6.53 -2.24
CA THR A 69 -8.77 -6.75 -1.64
C THR A 69 -7.81 -5.62 -2.01
N THR A 70 -6.65 -5.62 -1.40
CA THR A 70 -5.54 -4.70 -1.68
C THR A 70 -4.23 -5.48 -1.71
N ASP A 71 -3.24 -4.97 -2.41
CA ASP A 71 -1.89 -5.54 -2.49
C ASP A 71 -1.08 -5.26 -1.21
N HIS A 72 -1.36 -4.15 -0.52
CA HIS A 72 -0.76 -3.80 0.77
C HIS A 72 -1.70 -2.89 1.58
N GLY A 73 -1.37 -2.71 2.84
CA GLY A 73 -2.04 -1.76 3.72
C GLY A 73 -1.11 -0.61 4.13
N THR A 74 -1.62 0.28 4.97
CA THR A 74 -0.85 1.35 5.60
C THR A 74 -0.75 1.13 7.10
N VAL A 75 0.36 1.58 7.69
CA VAL A 75 0.58 1.57 9.14
C VAL A 75 0.95 2.99 9.56
N ARG A 76 0.25 3.51 10.55
CA ARG A 76 0.63 4.78 11.16
C ARG A 76 1.88 4.58 12.02
N VAL A 77 2.91 5.37 11.73
CA VAL A 77 4.18 5.35 12.48
C VAL A 77 4.26 6.61 13.33
N VAL A 78 4.55 6.45 14.62
CA VAL A 78 4.70 7.55 15.57
C VAL A 78 6.17 8.01 15.63
N ASN A 79 7.09 7.06 15.64
CA ASN A 79 8.53 7.32 15.74
C ASN A 79 9.26 6.74 14.52
N PRO A 80 9.37 7.50 13.42
CA PRO A 80 10.09 7.01 12.26
C PRO A 80 11.60 6.98 12.54
N LEU A 81 12.26 5.88 12.12
CA LEU A 81 13.70 5.75 12.18
C LEU A 81 14.31 5.91 10.79
N GLN A 82 15.32 6.73 10.70
CA GLN A 82 16.08 6.87 9.47
C GLN A 82 17.19 5.80 9.41
N VAL A 83 17.13 4.98 8.36
CA VAL A 83 18.20 4.05 8.01
C VAL A 83 18.94 4.58 6.78
N LYS A 84 20.23 4.83 6.92
CA LYS A 84 21.10 5.21 5.81
C LYS A 84 21.68 3.95 5.19
N GLY A 85 21.75 3.89 3.87
CA GLY A 85 22.30 2.76 3.14
C GLY A 85 22.88 3.18 1.79
N GLU A 86 23.48 2.26 1.09
CA GLU A 86 23.98 2.46 -0.27
C GLU A 86 22.80 2.66 -1.25
N ARG A 87 23.11 3.15 -2.46
CA ARG A 87 22.10 3.40 -3.52
C ARG A 87 21.29 2.16 -3.89
N SER A 88 21.83 0.98 -3.67
CA SER A 88 21.18 -0.31 -3.91
C SER A 88 20.22 -0.75 -2.79
N THR A 89 20.14 0.02 -1.69
CA THR A 89 19.22 -0.28 -0.59
C THR A 89 17.77 -0.16 -1.08
N ASN A 90 16.93 -1.12 -0.70
CA ASN A 90 15.53 -1.10 -1.07
C ASN A 90 14.79 0.13 -0.50
N THR A 91 13.72 0.53 -1.15
CA THR A 91 12.91 1.70 -0.75
C THR A 91 11.81 1.38 0.26
N ASN A 92 11.63 0.10 0.64
CA ASN A 92 10.60 -0.29 1.58
C ASN A 92 10.66 0.49 2.89
N LEU A 93 9.52 0.90 3.44
CA LEU A 93 9.45 1.72 4.65
C LEU A 93 9.45 0.91 5.95
N ARG A 94 9.13 -0.38 5.90
CA ARG A 94 9.04 -1.26 7.08
C ARG A 94 10.36 -1.98 7.39
N TYR A 95 11.15 -2.23 6.37
CA TYR A 95 12.45 -2.88 6.50
C TYR A 95 13.41 -2.36 5.44
N LYS A 96 14.68 -2.48 5.72
CA LYS A 96 15.74 -2.14 4.76
C LYS A 96 16.62 -3.37 4.51
N VAL A 97 16.88 -3.63 3.25
CA VAL A 97 17.83 -4.65 2.80
C VAL A 97 18.88 -3.94 1.96
N GLY A 98 20.13 -4.11 2.31
CA GLY A 98 21.25 -3.47 1.63
C GLY A 98 22.55 -3.72 2.35
N ARG A 99 23.62 -3.21 1.77
CA ARG A 99 24.96 -3.24 2.37
C ARG A 99 25.20 -1.97 3.17
N ASN A 100 26.06 -2.07 4.19
CA ASN A 100 26.52 -0.91 5.00
C ASN A 100 25.35 -0.07 5.54
N LEU A 101 24.30 -0.72 6.04
CA LEU A 101 23.17 -0.03 6.64
C LEU A 101 23.58 0.64 7.95
N GLY A 102 23.45 1.96 8.01
CA GLY A 102 23.68 2.78 9.19
C GLY A 102 22.35 3.19 9.81
N TYR A 103 22.14 2.90 11.09
CA TYR A 103 20.97 3.28 11.86
C TYR A 103 21.39 3.67 13.28
N GLY A 104 20.66 4.61 13.88
CA GLY A 104 20.87 5.04 15.26
C GLY A 104 19.82 4.42 16.18
N GLY A 105 20.28 3.96 17.37
CA GLY A 105 19.38 3.54 18.43
C GLY A 105 19.08 2.05 18.53
N GLY A 106 18.46 1.66 19.65
CA GLY A 106 18.13 0.27 20.00
C GLY A 106 16.83 -0.27 19.42
N ASP A 107 16.10 0.53 18.65
CA ASP A 107 14.76 0.17 18.15
C ASP A 107 14.78 -0.51 16.77
N VAL A 108 15.95 -1.01 16.36
CA VAL A 108 16.13 -1.72 15.09
C VAL A 108 16.46 -3.18 15.36
N PHE A 109 15.63 -4.07 14.83
CA PHE A 109 15.98 -5.48 14.76
C PHE A 109 16.82 -5.74 13.50
N ALA A 110 18.11 -6.05 13.69
CA ALA A 110 19.05 -6.25 12.60
C ALA A 110 19.36 -7.73 12.42
N ILE A 111 19.19 -8.22 11.20
CA ILE A 111 19.58 -9.55 10.76
C ILE A 111 20.80 -9.41 9.86
N ARG A 112 21.89 -10.10 10.16
CA ARG A 112 23.14 -10.02 9.40
C ARG A 112 23.36 -11.22 8.49
N GLN A 113 22.78 -12.33 8.83
CA GLN A 113 22.87 -13.57 8.05
C GLN A 113 21.49 -13.90 7.47
N PRO A 114 21.36 -14.15 6.15
CA PRO A 114 20.07 -14.45 5.52
C PRO A 114 19.32 -15.61 6.18
N GLU A 115 20.07 -16.59 6.68
CA GLU A 115 19.53 -17.79 7.33
C GLU A 115 18.76 -17.46 8.62
N GLU A 116 19.17 -16.42 9.36
CA GLU A 116 18.46 -15.95 10.56
C GLU A 116 17.05 -15.41 10.23
N ALA A 117 16.87 -14.98 8.98
CA ALA A 117 15.57 -14.57 8.44
C ALA A 117 14.82 -15.71 7.74
N GLY A 118 15.32 -16.93 7.76
CA GLY A 118 14.75 -18.05 7.01
C GLY A 118 14.94 -17.93 5.49
N LEU A 119 15.85 -17.09 5.02
CA LEU A 119 16.14 -16.90 3.61
C LEU A 119 17.28 -17.84 3.17
N PRO A 120 17.25 -18.33 1.90
CA PRO A 120 18.32 -19.14 1.39
C PRO A 120 19.64 -18.35 1.27
N ARG A 121 20.77 -19.05 1.41
CA ARG A 121 22.06 -18.44 1.09
C ARG A 121 22.13 -18.01 -0.37
N PRO A 122 22.69 -16.84 -0.66
CA PRO A 122 23.02 -16.52 -2.04
C PRO A 122 24.04 -17.55 -2.56
N MET A 123 23.76 -18.12 -3.70
CA MET A 123 24.69 -18.99 -4.42
C MET A 123 25.87 -18.19 -4.96
#